data_9656463d76d61904f0dc8eed542a0db6
#
_entry.id   9656463d76d61904f0dc8eed542a0db6
#
_cell.length_a   1.000
_cell.length_b   1.000
_cell.length_c   1.000
_cell.angle_alpha   90.00
_cell.angle_beta   90.00
_cell.angle_gamma   90.00
#
_symmetry.space_group_name_H-M   'P 1'
#
loop_
_entity.id
_entity.type
_entity.pdbx_description
1 polymer ?
#
loop_
_entity_poly.entity_id
_entity_poly.type
_entity_poly.pdbx_seq_one_letter_code
_entity_poly.pdbx_strand_id
1 'polypeptide(L)'
;MELLLSNAYTPAPPTPDGVVLARGDSLTPEPVRWLWPGWLALGKLAILAGAPGTGKTTCALNMAATVTVGGQWPNGSRCPAGDVLVWSGEDDPADTLLPRLIAAGADRSRVFFVGDTVQGGQRRPFDPSTDTLALLTAASKLPALRFILVDPVVSAISGDSHKNTEVRRGMQPLVDFAAAAGAALVGITHFSKGGQGQDPAQRVVGSIAFTAVARVVLVCAKVKDDDGAERRILARSKSNIGPDDGGFAYTLEQCEALPGIWTSRTVWGESVAGSARDLLAEPDESREAEGPSGAAAEFLRERLALGTCPSKTIKGEAEEAGFAWRTVQRAADRLGVMRKKSGMTGGWYWSLPTLKAPGFSPEDATFTPEGAEDATF
;
A
#
# COMPACT_ATOMS: atom_id res chain seq x y z
N MET A 1 -23.58 15.56 67.27
CA MET A 1 -23.90 16.77 66.46
C MET A 1 -22.60 17.30 65.95
N GLU A 2 -22.13 16.72 64.85
CA GLU A 2 -20.84 17.02 64.24
C GLU A 2 -21.01 17.50 62.82
N LEU A 3 -20.35 18.59 62.58
CA LEU A 3 -20.41 19.39 61.34
C LEU A 3 -19.92 18.60 60.13
N LEU A 4 -20.80 18.33 59.18
CA LEU A 4 -20.46 17.99 57.85
C LEU A 4 -19.89 19.26 57.14
N LEU A 5 -18.56 19.38 57.08
CA LEU A 5 -17.90 20.36 56.25
C LEU A 5 -18.12 19.98 54.76
N SER A 6 -18.99 20.73 54.15
CA SER A 6 -19.19 20.75 52.70
C SER A 6 -17.86 21.13 52.06
N ASN A 7 -17.23 20.19 51.35
CA ASN A 7 -16.16 20.46 50.40
C ASN A 7 -16.80 21.16 49.19
N ALA A 8 -16.95 22.46 49.31
CA ALA A 8 -17.35 23.29 48.18
C ALA A 8 -16.22 23.21 47.10
N TYR A 9 -16.51 22.56 46.03
CA TYR A 9 -15.68 22.62 44.82
C TYR A 9 -15.55 24.08 44.38
N THR A 10 -14.40 24.67 44.64
CA THR A 10 -14.06 25.98 44.08
C THR A 10 -13.52 25.75 42.68
N PRO A 11 -14.23 26.14 41.62
CA PRO A 11 -13.69 25.99 40.28
C PRO A 11 -12.39 26.76 40.18
N ALA A 12 -11.37 26.15 39.59
CA ALA A 12 -10.12 26.82 39.31
C ALA A 12 -10.41 28.11 38.50
N PRO A 13 -9.71 29.23 38.77
CA PRO A 13 -9.92 30.45 38.02
C PRO A 13 -9.70 30.17 36.52
N PRO A 14 -10.50 30.81 35.66
CA PRO A 14 -10.34 30.61 34.19
C PRO A 14 -8.92 31.00 33.80
N THR A 15 -8.28 30.11 33.03
CA THR A 15 -6.96 30.39 32.45
C THR A 15 -7.10 31.58 31.51
N PRO A 16 -6.31 32.67 31.69
CA PRO A 16 -6.40 33.83 30.82
C PRO A 16 -6.02 33.42 29.38
N ASP A 17 -6.64 34.10 28.41
CA ASP A 17 -6.29 33.94 27.00
C ASP A 17 -4.78 34.21 26.81
N GLY A 18 -4.11 33.30 26.13
CA GLY A 18 -2.67 33.43 25.89
C GLY A 18 -2.01 32.14 25.42
N VAL A 19 -0.69 32.23 25.20
CA VAL A 19 0.15 31.06 24.85
C VAL A 19 0.65 30.42 26.14
N VAL A 20 0.42 29.12 26.28
CA VAL A 20 0.95 28.33 27.38
C VAL A 20 2.35 27.83 27.00
N LEU A 21 3.37 28.19 27.79
CA LEU A 21 4.72 27.70 27.63
C LEU A 21 5.01 26.59 28.64
N ALA A 22 5.56 25.48 28.16
CA ALA A 22 6.09 24.42 29.01
C ALA A 22 7.64 24.47 28.97
N ARG A 23 8.26 24.41 30.12
CA ARG A 23 9.75 24.34 30.22
C ARG A 23 10.21 22.91 29.88
N GLY A 24 11.31 22.79 29.12
CA GLY A 24 11.85 21.49 28.72
C GLY A 24 12.26 20.60 29.91
N ASP A 25 12.70 21.21 31.02
CA ASP A 25 13.09 20.51 32.25
C ASP A 25 11.88 20.02 33.08
N SER A 26 10.69 20.53 32.81
CA SER A 26 9.44 20.06 33.42
C SER A 26 8.76 18.92 32.66
N LEU A 27 9.26 18.57 31.48
CA LEU A 27 8.73 17.50 30.64
C LEU A 27 9.47 16.18 30.91
N THR A 28 8.74 15.10 31.10
CA THR A 28 9.31 13.76 31.18
C THR A 28 9.39 13.17 29.77
N PRO A 29 10.57 12.77 29.27
CA PRO A 29 10.65 12.07 27.97
C PRO A 29 9.90 10.76 27.97
N GLU A 30 9.10 10.52 26.94
CA GLU A 30 8.33 9.28 26.76
C GLU A 30 8.72 8.60 25.45
N PRO A 31 8.80 7.25 25.44
CA PRO A 31 9.01 6.53 24.19
C PRO A 31 7.77 6.61 23.28
N VAL A 32 7.99 6.51 21.96
CA VAL A 32 6.88 6.35 21.02
C VAL A 32 6.15 5.05 21.33
N ARG A 33 4.85 5.15 21.58
CA ARG A 33 4.00 3.97 21.80
C ARG A 33 3.47 3.45 20.48
N TRP A 34 3.59 2.15 20.27
CA TRP A 34 3.23 1.50 19.02
C TRP A 34 2.05 0.54 19.24
N LEU A 35 1.09 0.59 18.30
CA LEU A 35 0.06 -0.44 18.13
C LEU A 35 0.63 -1.63 17.35
N TRP A 36 1.35 -1.33 16.27
CA TRP A 36 2.17 -2.25 15.49
C TRP A 36 3.59 -1.71 15.46
N PRO A 37 4.54 -2.35 16.17
CA PRO A 37 5.90 -1.83 16.33
C PRO A 37 6.58 -1.47 15.00
N GLY A 38 6.97 -0.21 14.86
CA GLY A 38 7.59 0.34 13.65
C GLY A 38 6.62 0.68 12.51
N TRP A 39 5.33 0.32 12.61
CA TRP A 39 4.34 0.47 11.52
C TRP A 39 3.20 1.41 11.88
N LEU A 40 2.55 1.21 13.02
CA LEU A 40 1.42 2.01 13.47
C LEU A 40 1.67 2.55 14.88
N ALA A 41 1.93 3.86 15.00
CA ALA A 41 2.14 4.50 16.28
C ALA A 41 0.81 5.01 16.86
N LEU A 42 0.60 4.80 18.17
CA LEU A 42 -0.55 5.33 18.90
C LEU A 42 -0.51 6.87 18.94
N GLY A 43 -1.65 7.50 18.77
CA GLY A 43 -1.79 8.96 18.76
C GLY A 43 -1.18 9.62 17.52
N LYS A 44 -0.90 8.88 16.45
CA LYS A 44 -0.26 9.41 15.24
C LYS A 44 -1.00 8.97 13.98
N LEU A 45 -0.87 9.79 12.93
CA LEU A 45 -1.37 9.50 11.62
C LEU A 45 -0.37 8.63 10.83
N ALA A 46 -0.87 7.53 10.29
CA ALA A 46 -0.26 6.78 9.20
C ALA A 46 -1.12 6.95 7.93
N ILE A 47 -0.48 7.15 6.79
CA ILE A 47 -1.15 7.11 5.48
C ILE A 47 -0.95 5.73 4.86
N LEU A 48 -2.02 5.13 4.37
CA LEU A 48 -2.00 3.93 3.55
C LEU A 48 -2.37 4.28 2.11
N ALA A 49 -1.38 4.30 1.24
CA ALA A 49 -1.51 4.70 -0.15
C ALA A 49 -1.35 3.54 -1.12
N GLY A 50 -1.76 3.72 -2.36
CA GLY A 50 -1.57 2.74 -3.44
C GLY A 50 -2.54 2.92 -4.59
N ALA A 51 -2.27 2.25 -5.71
CA ALA A 51 -3.16 2.24 -6.87
C ALA A 51 -4.53 1.59 -6.55
N PRO A 52 -5.58 1.88 -7.33
CA PRO A 52 -6.83 1.13 -7.27
C PRO A 52 -6.59 -0.38 -7.43
N GLY A 53 -7.37 -1.21 -6.71
CA GLY A 53 -7.26 -2.67 -6.83
C GLY A 53 -6.05 -3.32 -6.14
N THR A 54 -5.22 -2.57 -5.42
CA THR A 54 -4.14 -3.14 -4.60
C THR A 54 -4.62 -3.78 -3.30
N GLY A 55 -5.86 -3.49 -2.86
CA GLY A 55 -6.44 -4.06 -1.64
C GLY A 55 -6.20 -3.25 -0.37
N LYS A 56 -5.97 -1.93 -0.48
CA LYS A 56 -5.74 -1.04 0.67
C LYS A 56 -6.78 -1.18 1.76
N THR A 57 -8.07 -1.04 1.40
CA THR A 57 -9.19 -1.15 2.35
C THR A 57 -9.23 -2.54 3.00
N THR A 58 -9.06 -3.63 2.22
CA THR A 58 -9.01 -5.00 2.74
C THR A 58 -7.85 -5.19 3.70
N CYS A 59 -6.67 -4.62 3.38
CA CYS A 59 -5.49 -4.65 4.23
C CYS A 59 -5.71 -3.87 5.54
N ALA A 60 -6.30 -2.66 5.47
CA ALA A 60 -6.62 -1.85 6.65
C ALA A 60 -7.67 -2.52 7.54
N LEU A 61 -8.68 -3.17 6.96
CA LEU A 61 -9.69 -3.93 7.71
C LEU A 61 -9.10 -5.18 8.36
N ASN A 62 -8.11 -5.83 7.74
CA ASN A 62 -7.37 -6.91 8.38
C ASN A 62 -6.55 -6.41 9.58
N MET A 63 -5.92 -5.23 9.47
CA MET A 63 -5.27 -4.59 10.62
C MET A 63 -6.28 -4.29 11.74
N ALA A 64 -7.45 -3.73 11.39
CA ALA A 64 -8.53 -3.48 12.34
C ALA A 64 -9.00 -4.77 13.03
N ALA A 65 -9.22 -5.84 12.27
CA ALA A 65 -9.59 -7.15 12.81
C ALA A 65 -8.54 -7.67 13.80
N THR A 66 -7.25 -7.57 13.46
CA THR A 66 -6.14 -7.96 14.35
C THR A 66 -6.21 -7.20 15.69
N VAL A 67 -6.54 -5.91 15.68
CA VAL A 67 -6.68 -5.09 16.89
C VAL A 67 -7.85 -5.55 17.73
N THR A 68 -8.99 -5.87 17.15
CA THR A 68 -10.19 -6.26 17.91
C THR A 68 -9.97 -7.49 18.78
N VAL A 69 -9.13 -8.43 18.33
CA VAL A 69 -8.87 -9.70 19.04
C VAL A 69 -7.52 -9.71 19.79
N GLY A 70 -6.76 -8.63 19.76
CA GLY A 70 -5.40 -8.62 20.32
C GLY A 70 -4.49 -9.63 19.62
N GLY A 71 -4.59 -9.68 18.29
CA GLY A 71 -3.95 -10.68 17.44
C GLY A 71 -2.45 -10.44 17.24
N GLN A 72 -1.87 -11.24 16.36
CA GLN A 72 -0.46 -11.19 16.02
C GLN A 72 -0.28 -10.46 14.67
N TRP A 73 0.66 -9.54 14.63
CA TRP A 73 1.09 -8.84 13.44
C TRP A 73 1.99 -9.73 12.56
N PRO A 74 2.15 -9.43 11.26
CA PRO A 74 3.03 -10.21 10.37
C PRO A 74 4.48 -10.35 10.85
N ASN A 75 4.98 -9.39 11.64
CA ASN A 75 6.31 -9.45 12.24
C ASN A 75 6.40 -10.28 13.53
N GLY A 76 5.33 -11.00 13.87
CA GLY A 76 5.27 -11.83 15.08
C GLY A 76 4.91 -11.10 16.39
N SER A 77 4.94 -9.76 16.41
CA SER A 77 4.53 -8.99 17.58
C SER A 77 3.02 -9.05 17.79
N ARG A 78 2.56 -8.89 19.04
CA ARG A 78 1.13 -8.84 19.39
C ARG A 78 0.71 -7.42 19.74
N CYS A 79 -0.55 -7.09 19.46
CA CYS A 79 -1.16 -5.87 19.95
C CYS A 79 -2.11 -6.18 21.14
N PRO A 80 -2.33 -5.21 22.04
CA PRO A 80 -3.42 -5.32 22.99
C PRO A 80 -4.76 -5.28 22.26
N ALA A 81 -5.73 -6.09 22.68
CA ALA A 81 -7.09 -6.00 22.17
C ALA A 81 -7.68 -4.62 22.41
N GLY A 82 -8.47 -4.13 21.47
CA GLY A 82 -9.07 -2.81 21.57
C GLY A 82 -10.20 -2.58 20.57
N ASP A 83 -10.89 -1.47 20.79
CA ASP A 83 -11.98 -1.04 19.92
C ASP A 83 -11.42 -0.39 18.66
N VAL A 84 -12.12 -0.55 17.54
CA VAL A 84 -11.79 0.06 16.27
C VAL A 84 -12.94 0.93 15.78
N LEU A 85 -12.62 2.09 15.26
CA LEU A 85 -13.54 3.05 14.68
C LEU A 85 -13.28 3.14 13.19
N VAL A 86 -14.30 2.90 12.37
CA VAL A 86 -14.20 2.86 10.91
C VAL A 86 -15.16 3.86 10.31
N TRP A 87 -14.65 4.80 9.53
CA TRP A 87 -15.43 5.62 8.63
C TRP A 87 -15.03 5.33 7.18
N SER A 88 -16.02 5.11 6.35
CA SER A 88 -15.86 4.99 4.90
C SER A 88 -16.87 5.87 4.17
N GLY A 89 -16.39 6.65 3.21
CA GLY A 89 -17.22 7.41 2.28
C GLY A 89 -17.45 6.68 0.95
N GLU A 90 -16.84 5.50 0.77
CA GLU A 90 -16.89 4.74 -0.48
C GLU A 90 -17.65 3.42 -0.35
N ASP A 91 -17.38 2.67 0.72
CA ASP A 91 -17.91 1.30 0.92
C ASP A 91 -19.03 1.28 1.97
N ASP A 92 -20.08 0.49 1.73
CA ASP A 92 -21.17 0.27 2.69
C ASP A 92 -20.71 -0.60 3.86
N PRO A 93 -21.07 -0.24 5.11
CA PRO A 93 -20.73 -1.03 6.29
C PRO A 93 -21.28 -2.46 6.29
N ALA A 94 -22.51 -2.67 5.83
CA ALA A 94 -23.21 -3.95 5.99
C ALA A 94 -22.86 -4.97 4.90
N ASP A 95 -22.76 -4.55 3.64
CA ASP A 95 -22.52 -5.45 2.53
C ASP A 95 -21.04 -5.59 2.14
N THR A 96 -20.19 -4.64 2.51
CA THR A 96 -18.80 -4.62 2.07
C THR A 96 -17.81 -4.66 3.24
N LEU A 97 -17.88 -3.72 4.21
CA LEU A 97 -16.86 -3.61 5.24
C LEU A 97 -16.97 -4.70 6.30
N LEU A 98 -18.18 -4.95 6.80
CA LEU A 98 -18.43 -5.95 7.85
C LEU A 98 -18.12 -7.38 7.38
N PRO A 99 -18.50 -7.82 6.17
CA PRO A 99 -18.08 -9.10 5.64
C PRO A 99 -16.56 -9.28 5.60
N ARG A 100 -15.80 -8.27 5.17
CA ARG A 100 -14.32 -8.30 5.16
C ARG A 100 -13.74 -8.42 6.58
N LEU A 101 -14.30 -7.70 7.54
CA LEU A 101 -13.90 -7.79 8.96
C LEU A 101 -14.18 -9.18 9.55
N ILE A 102 -15.35 -9.77 9.25
CA ILE A 102 -15.71 -11.13 9.68
C ILE A 102 -14.73 -12.15 9.07
N ALA A 103 -14.48 -12.05 7.76
CA ALA A 103 -13.53 -12.93 7.08
C ALA A 103 -12.09 -12.81 7.61
N ALA A 104 -11.72 -11.62 8.12
CA ALA A 104 -10.45 -11.37 8.79
C ALA A 104 -10.43 -11.79 10.28
N GLY A 105 -11.54 -12.32 10.82
CA GLY A 105 -11.64 -12.81 12.20
C GLY A 105 -11.83 -11.73 13.25
N ALA A 106 -12.45 -10.60 12.91
CA ALA A 106 -12.72 -9.52 13.86
C ALA A 106 -13.71 -9.90 14.94
N ASP A 107 -13.48 -9.44 16.17
CA ASP A 107 -14.50 -9.35 17.21
C ASP A 107 -15.45 -8.18 16.87
N ARG A 108 -16.62 -8.52 16.38
CA ARG A 108 -17.64 -7.57 15.93
C ARG A 108 -18.12 -6.62 17.02
N SER A 109 -18.06 -7.03 18.28
CA SER A 109 -18.49 -6.22 19.44
C SER A 109 -17.55 -5.03 19.69
N ARG A 110 -16.34 -5.04 19.10
CA ARG A 110 -15.32 -4.01 19.18
C ARG A 110 -15.19 -3.18 17.90
N VAL A 111 -16.08 -3.39 16.92
CA VAL A 111 -16.09 -2.64 15.66
C VAL A 111 -17.20 -1.60 15.71
N PHE A 112 -16.84 -0.35 15.51
CA PHE A 112 -17.76 0.79 15.48
C PHE A 112 -17.65 1.48 14.13
N PHE A 113 -18.77 1.56 13.42
CA PHE A 113 -18.86 2.34 12.17
C PHE A 113 -19.39 3.74 12.48
N VAL A 114 -18.76 4.75 11.86
CA VAL A 114 -19.25 6.11 11.89
C VAL A 114 -20.37 6.24 10.87
N GLY A 115 -21.56 6.51 11.34
CA GLY A 115 -22.76 6.69 10.52
C GLY A 115 -23.12 8.16 10.37
N ASP A 116 -24.36 8.52 10.75
CA ASP A 116 -24.87 9.89 10.65
C ASP A 116 -24.45 10.79 11.81
N THR A 117 -24.35 12.06 11.54
CA THR A 117 -24.28 13.13 12.55
C THR A 117 -25.69 13.62 12.86
N VAL A 118 -26.01 13.82 14.16
CA VAL A 118 -27.27 14.41 14.59
C VAL A 118 -27.01 15.85 15.06
N GLN A 119 -27.65 16.80 14.42
CA GLN A 119 -27.57 18.22 14.76
C GLN A 119 -28.97 18.85 14.79
N GLY A 120 -29.35 19.47 15.90
CA GLY A 120 -30.70 20.05 16.06
C GLY A 120 -31.84 19.03 15.89
N GLY A 121 -31.60 17.75 16.23
CA GLY A 121 -32.57 16.67 16.06
C GLY A 121 -32.68 16.09 14.63
N GLN A 122 -31.95 16.65 13.69
CA GLN A 122 -31.91 16.16 12.30
C GLN A 122 -30.67 15.30 12.06
N ARG A 123 -30.84 14.21 11.29
CA ARG A 123 -29.76 13.34 10.85
C ARG A 123 -29.23 13.80 9.49
N ARG A 124 -27.94 13.78 9.33
CA ARG A 124 -27.24 13.94 8.05
C ARG A 124 -26.02 13.05 8.01
N PRO A 125 -25.49 12.71 6.84
CA PRO A 125 -24.23 12.00 6.73
C PRO A 125 -23.12 12.69 7.51
N PHE A 126 -22.25 11.90 8.15
CA PHE A 126 -21.05 12.39 8.81
C PHE A 126 -20.10 13.00 7.77
N ASP A 127 -19.60 14.18 8.06
CA ASP A 127 -18.58 14.88 7.27
C ASP A 127 -17.28 14.97 8.09
N PRO A 128 -16.22 14.23 7.71
CA PRO A 128 -14.96 14.27 8.47
C PRO A 128 -14.27 15.63 8.46
N SER A 129 -14.64 16.55 7.55
CA SER A 129 -14.08 17.92 7.52
C SER A 129 -14.67 18.84 8.57
N THR A 130 -15.88 18.57 9.05
CA THR A 130 -16.63 19.43 9.97
C THR A 130 -17.02 18.78 11.29
N ASP A 131 -17.20 17.45 11.33
CA ASP A 131 -17.82 16.74 12.44
C ASP A 131 -16.81 16.05 13.39
N THR A 132 -15.51 16.28 13.21
CA THR A 132 -14.46 15.60 14.00
C THR A 132 -14.63 15.85 15.51
N LEU A 133 -15.11 17.03 15.95
CA LEU A 133 -15.35 17.31 17.35
C LEU A 133 -16.52 16.47 17.92
N ALA A 134 -17.59 16.32 17.13
CA ALA A 134 -18.71 15.45 17.50
C ALA A 134 -18.26 13.97 17.58
N LEU A 135 -17.40 13.55 16.65
CA LEU A 135 -16.80 12.22 16.66
C LEU A 135 -15.92 12.01 17.88
N LEU A 136 -15.09 12.98 18.28
CA LEU A 136 -14.29 12.91 19.51
C LEU A 136 -15.18 12.70 20.74
N THR A 137 -16.29 13.45 20.83
CA THR A 137 -17.26 13.31 21.92
C THR A 137 -17.92 11.92 21.94
N ALA A 138 -18.26 11.36 20.79
CA ALA A 138 -18.82 10.02 20.69
C ALA A 138 -17.77 8.95 21.07
N ALA A 139 -16.56 9.10 20.58
CA ALA A 139 -15.46 8.15 20.80
C ALA A 139 -14.92 8.16 22.25
N SER A 140 -15.15 9.23 23.02
CA SER A 140 -14.80 9.24 24.47
C SER A 140 -15.55 8.17 25.28
N LYS A 141 -16.63 7.61 24.71
CA LYS A 141 -17.37 6.47 25.28
C LYS A 141 -16.74 5.12 24.96
N LEU A 142 -15.67 5.09 24.18
CA LEU A 142 -14.91 3.91 23.77
C LEU A 142 -13.57 3.87 24.52
N PRO A 143 -13.50 3.38 25.76
CA PRO A 143 -12.30 3.49 26.60
C PRO A 143 -11.12 2.65 26.08
N ALA A 144 -11.41 1.68 25.22
CA ALA A 144 -10.41 0.80 24.63
C ALA A 144 -10.12 1.11 23.14
N LEU A 145 -10.46 2.32 22.67
CA LEU A 145 -10.18 2.71 21.27
C LEU A 145 -8.67 2.69 20.99
N ARG A 146 -8.25 1.90 19.99
CA ARG A 146 -6.85 1.70 19.59
C ARG A 146 -6.59 2.00 18.13
N PHE A 147 -7.60 1.90 17.26
CA PHE A 147 -7.44 2.03 15.83
C PHE A 147 -8.58 2.85 15.23
N ILE A 148 -8.24 3.79 14.38
CA ILE A 148 -9.18 4.65 13.65
C ILE A 148 -8.85 4.53 12.17
N LEU A 149 -9.85 4.20 11.35
CA LEU A 149 -9.74 4.12 9.90
C LEU A 149 -10.60 5.21 9.25
N VAL A 150 -10.00 5.96 8.32
CA VAL A 150 -10.69 6.98 7.50
C VAL A 150 -10.42 6.68 6.02
N ASP A 151 -11.45 6.33 5.26
CA ASP A 151 -11.38 5.91 3.86
C ASP A 151 -12.45 6.60 2.99
N PRO A 152 -12.08 7.51 2.07
CA PRO A 152 -10.74 8.05 1.86
C PRO A 152 -10.43 9.27 2.76
N VAL A 153 -9.18 9.40 3.16
CA VAL A 153 -8.76 10.49 4.07
C VAL A 153 -8.85 11.88 3.43
N VAL A 154 -8.87 11.95 2.10
CA VAL A 154 -9.05 13.22 1.37
C VAL A 154 -10.39 13.90 1.69
N SER A 155 -11.40 13.14 2.10
CA SER A 155 -12.71 13.67 2.53
C SER A 155 -12.65 14.54 3.80
N ALA A 156 -11.55 14.48 4.56
CA ALA A 156 -11.33 15.37 5.69
C ALA A 156 -10.91 16.79 5.29
N ILE A 157 -10.71 17.04 4.00
CA ILE A 157 -10.26 18.33 3.48
C ILE A 157 -11.45 19.08 2.86
N SER A 158 -11.91 20.13 3.51
CA SER A 158 -13.01 20.97 3.02
C SER A 158 -12.63 21.89 1.85
N GLY A 159 -11.35 22.00 1.51
CA GLY A 159 -10.80 22.84 0.45
C GLY A 159 -10.07 22.06 -0.62
N ASP A 160 -9.08 22.71 -1.25
CA ASP A 160 -8.26 22.13 -2.30
C ASP A 160 -7.24 21.14 -1.69
N SER A 161 -7.45 19.84 -1.92
CA SER A 161 -6.56 18.77 -1.44
C SER A 161 -5.16 18.79 -2.08
N HIS A 162 -4.92 19.63 -3.09
CA HIS A 162 -3.59 19.85 -3.68
C HIS A 162 -2.81 20.96 -2.98
N LYS A 163 -3.45 21.78 -2.13
CA LYS A 163 -2.78 22.84 -1.38
C LYS A 163 -2.31 22.37 -0.02
N ASN A 164 -1.01 22.41 0.20
CA ASN A 164 -0.37 21.96 1.45
C ASN A 164 -0.96 22.58 2.72
N THR A 165 -1.32 23.87 2.66
CA THR A 165 -1.90 24.60 3.81
C THR A 165 -3.30 24.13 4.15
N GLU A 166 -4.13 23.84 3.15
CA GLU A 166 -5.49 23.34 3.32
C GLU A 166 -5.50 21.92 3.84
N VAL A 167 -4.63 21.04 3.29
CA VAL A 167 -4.46 19.67 3.78
C VAL A 167 -4.01 19.66 5.24
N ARG A 168 -3.00 20.45 5.61
CA ARG A 168 -2.55 20.52 7.01
C ARG A 168 -3.67 20.97 7.95
N ARG A 169 -4.42 22.00 7.57
CA ARG A 169 -5.53 22.51 8.37
C ARG A 169 -6.66 21.49 8.51
N GLY A 170 -7.06 20.84 7.42
CA GLY A 170 -8.13 19.84 7.43
C GLY A 170 -7.77 18.57 8.19
N MET A 171 -6.50 18.13 8.12
CA MET A 171 -6.04 16.94 8.83
C MET A 171 -5.82 17.16 10.33
N GLN A 172 -5.56 18.39 10.77
CA GLN A 172 -5.21 18.66 12.17
C GLN A 172 -6.25 18.16 13.17
N PRO A 173 -7.58 18.39 12.98
CA PRO A 173 -8.59 17.88 13.91
C PRO A 173 -8.58 16.35 14.06
N LEU A 174 -8.34 15.61 12.97
CA LEU A 174 -8.23 14.15 13.03
C LEU A 174 -6.95 13.69 13.75
N VAL A 175 -5.84 14.40 13.52
CA VAL A 175 -4.57 14.11 14.22
C VAL A 175 -4.71 14.38 15.71
N ASP A 176 -5.32 15.48 16.08
CA ASP A 176 -5.59 15.86 17.50
C ASP A 176 -6.54 14.85 18.15
N PHE A 177 -7.57 14.42 17.43
CA PHE A 177 -8.46 13.36 17.87
C PHE A 177 -7.72 12.05 18.15
N ALA A 178 -6.89 11.59 17.20
CA ALA A 178 -6.10 10.38 17.38
C ALA A 178 -5.14 10.47 18.59
N ALA A 179 -4.52 11.64 18.79
CA ALA A 179 -3.63 11.92 19.92
C ALA A 179 -4.39 11.88 21.24
N ALA A 180 -5.55 12.54 21.33
CA ALA A 180 -6.39 12.58 22.53
C ALA A 180 -6.95 11.19 22.89
N ALA A 181 -7.37 10.40 21.89
CA ALA A 181 -7.85 9.04 22.06
C ALA A 181 -6.72 8.03 22.35
N GLY A 182 -5.46 8.39 22.09
CA GLY A 182 -4.34 7.46 22.19
C GLY A 182 -4.44 6.29 21.20
N ALA A 183 -5.07 6.51 20.03
CA ALA A 183 -5.33 5.51 19.01
C ALA A 183 -4.47 5.75 17.76
N ALA A 184 -4.10 4.70 17.04
CA ALA A 184 -3.45 4.81 15.73
C ALA A 184 -4.49 5.23 14.68
N LEU A 185 -4.22 6.29 13.93
CA LEU A 185 -5.07 6.77 12.85
C LEU A 185 -4.47 6.32 11.51
N VAL A 186 -5.25 5.59 10.72
CA VAL A 186 -4.91 5.20 9.36
C VAL A 186 -5.83 5.91 8.38
N GLY A 187 -5.24 6.73 7.50
CA GLY A 187 -5.95 7.38 6.41
C GLY A 187 -5.62 6.72 5.08
N ILE A 188 -6.65 6.24 4.37
CA ILE A 188 -6.46 5.65 3.04
C ILE A 188 -6.50 6.73 1.97
N THR A 189 -5.61 6.62 0.98
CA THR A 189 -5.60 7.47 -0.20
C THR A 189 -5.11 6.72 -1.44
N HIS A 190 -5.31 7.33 -2.62
CA HIS A 190 -4.84 6.78 -3.89
C HIS A 190 -3.52 7.40 -4.33
N PHE A 191 -2.85 6.80 -5.32
CA PHE A 191 -1.75 7.43 -6.03
C PHE A 191 -2.24 8.45 -7.07
N SER A 192 -1.47 9.51 -7.31
CA SER A 192 -1.71 10.44 -8.42
C SER A 192 -1.52 9.75 -9.78
N LYS A 193 -2.40 10.08 -10.74
CA LYS A 193 -2.22 9.64 -12.13
C LYS A 193 -0.99 10.35 -12.72
N GLY A 194 -0.01 9.62 -13.23
CA GLY A 194 1.17 10.17 -13.92
C GLY A 194 2.48 10.21 -13.13
N GLY A 195 2.52 9.63 -11.93
CA GLY A 195 3.76 9.56 -11.13
C GLY A 195 4.60 8.29 -11.34
N GLN A 196 4.49 7.59 -12.47
CA GLN A 196 5.33 6.43 -12.78
C GLN A 196 6.82 6.81 -12.75
N GLY A 197 7.65 6.01 -12.08
CA GLY A 197 9.08 6.27 -11.90
C GLY A 197 9.44 7.25 -10.77
N GLN A 198 8.49 7.90 -10.11
CA GLN A 198 8.76 8.73 -8.92
C GLN A 198 8.81 7.89 -7.65
N ASP A 199 9.44 8.47 -6.61
CA ASP A 199 9.44 7.89 -5.26
C ASP A 199 8.00 7.59 -4.80
N PRO A 200 7.70 6.37 -4.26
CA PRO A 200 6.37 5.99 -3.84
C PRO A 200 5.70 6.98 -2.86
N ALA A 201 6.48 7.61 -1.97
CA ALA A 201 5.96 8.63 -1.06
C ALA A 201 5.51 9.91 -1.80
N GLN A 202 6.11 10.22 -2.95
CA GLN A 202 5.75 11.37 -3.78
C GLN A 202 4.54 11.09 -4.68
N ARG A 203 4.21 9.83 -4.91
CA ARG A 203 3.05 9.42 -5.72
C ARG A 203 1.72 9.50 -4.96
N VAL A 204 1.74 9.75 -3.65
CA VAL A 204 0.51 9.88 -2.85
C VAL A 204 -0.35 11.04 -3.36
N VAL A 205 -1.62 10.73 -3.70
CA VAL A 205 -2.56 11.71 -4.28
C VAL A 205 -2.84 12.86 -3.33
N GLY A 206 -2.98 14.02 -3.93
CA GLY A 206 -3.47 15.22 -3.32
C GLY A 206 -2.34 16.17 -3.04
N SER A 207 -1.32 15.82 -2.34
CA SER A 207 -0.23 16.75 -2.05
C SER A 207 0.87 16.04 -1.25
N ILE A 208 2.10 16.48 -1.42
CA ILE A 208 3.19 16.22 -0.49
C ILE A 208 2.77 16.51 0.98
N ALA A 209 1.70 17.31 1.18
CA ALA A 209 1.18 17.63 2.49
C ALA A 209 0.62 16.43 3.26
N PHE A 210 -0.04 15.46 2.63
CA PHE A 210 -0.48 14.25 3.33
C PHE A 210 0.70 13.49 3.90
N THR A 211 1.75 13.32 3.09
CA THR A 211 2.99 12.67 3.54
C THR A 211 3.76 13.51 4.57
N ALA A 212 3.62 14.85 4.53
CA ALA A 212 4.27 15.74 5.48
C ALA A 212 3.58 15.77 6.86
N VAL A 213 2.26 15.57 6.91
CA VAL A 213 1.48 15.47 8.16
C VAL A 213 1.64 14.09 8.79
N ALA A 214 1.67 13.03 7.97
CA ALA A 214 1.83 11.66 8.43
C ALA A 214 3.20 11.41 9.06
N ARG A 215 3.22 10.61 10.12
CA ARG A 215 4.45 10.12 10.75
C ARG A 215 4.96 8.85 10.09
N VAL A 216 4.08 8.07 9.50
CA VAL A 216 4.39 6.86 8.72
C VAL A 216 3.58 6.90 7.43
N VAL A 217 4.21 6.50 6.33
CA VAL A 217 3.55 6.29 5.04
C VAL A 217 3.77 4.84 4.63
N LEU A 218 2.67 4.13 4.46
CA LEU A 218 2.59 2.75 4.01
C LEU A 218 2.06 2.72 2.58
N VAL A 219 2.55 1.82 1.78
CA VAL A 219 2.16 1.68 0.37
C VAL A 219 1.78 0.24 0.07
N CYS A 220 0.55 0.05 -0.41
CA CYS A 220 0.09 -1.18 -1.02
C CYS A 220 0.36 -1.14 -2.53
N ALA A 221 1.15 -2.06 -3.03
CA ALA A 221 1.44 -2.16 -4.46
C ALA A 221 1.37 -3.60 -4.95
N LYS A 222 1.15 -3.73 -6.27
CA LYS A 222 1.37 -4.95 -7.01
C LYS A 222 2.74 -4.86 -7.64
N VAL A 223 3.52 -5.88 -7.47
CA VAL A 223 4.87 -6.00 -8.05
C VAL A 223 4.95 -7.33 -8.79
N LYS A 224 5.81 -7.38 -9.78
CA LYS A 224 6.12 -8.64 -10.45
C LYS A 224 7.36 -9.24 -9.83
N ASP A 225 7.30 -10.51 -9.51
CA ASP A 225 8.48 -11.27 -9.13
C ASP A 225 9.40 -11.52 -10.32
N ASP A 226 10.59 -12.03 -10.05
CA ASP A 226 11.56 -12.42 -11.08
C ASP A 226 10.99 -13.43 -12.10
N ASP A 227 10.00 -14.22 -11.70
CA ASP A 227 9.29 -15.20 -12.54
C ASP A 227 8.10 -14.60 -13.30
N GLY A 228 7.87 -13.28 -13.16
CA GLY A 228 6.73 -12.57 -13.76
C GLY A 228 5.40 -12.76 -13.02
N ALA A 229 5.37 -13.50 -11.92
CA ALA A 229 4.19 -13.67 -11.09
C ALA A 229 3.85 -12.36 -10.35
N GLU A 230 2.56 -11.99 -10.36
CA GLU A 230 2.09 -10.81 -9.62
C GLU A 230 1.96 -11.15 -8.14
N ARG A 231 2.62 -10.39 -7.29
CA ARG A 231 2.41 -10.40 -5.85
C ARG A 231 2.07 -9.00 -5.33
N ARG A 232 1.52 -8.93 -4.14
CA ARG A 232 1.26 -7.66 -3.46
C ARG A 232 2.21 -7.47 -2.31
N ILE A 233 2.63 -6.23 -2.10
CA ILE A 233 3.51 -5.85 -1.00
C ILE A 233 2.91 -4.65 -0.28
N LEU A 234 2.86 -4.73 1.06
CA LEU A 234 2.74 -3.58 1.94
C LEU A 234 4.15 -3.12 2.28
N ALA A 235 4.60 -1.99 1.75
CA ALA A 235 5.91 -1.43 2.01
C ALA A 235 5.81 -0.19 2.90
N ARG A 236 6.83 0.03 3.75
CA ARG A 236 6.99 1.26 4.51
C ARG A 236 7.80 2.24 3.68
N SER A 237 7.15 3.31 3.19
CA SER A 237 7.74 4.28 2.27
C SER A 237 8.35 5.49 2.98
N LYS A 238 7.92 5.77 4.21
CA LYS A 238 8.43 6.86 5.02
C LYS A 238 8.14 6.59 6.49
N SER A 239 9.10 6.91 7.35
CA SER A 239 8.88 7.02 8.79
C SER A 239 9.74 8.15 9.36
N ASN A 240 9.14 9.01 10.20
CA ASN A 240 9.89 10.06 10.93
C ASN A 240 10.16 9.65 12.38
N ILE A 241 9.68 8.49 12.81
CA ILE A 241 9.65 8.05 14.22
C ILE A 241 10.11 6.60 14.41
N GLY A 242 10.58 5.96 13.34
CA GLY A 242 11.07 4.58 13.33
C GLY A 242 11.76 4.27 12.01
N PRO A 243 12.08 2.99 11.73
CA PRO A 243 12.63 2.56 10.44
C PRO A 243 11.69 2.94 9.28
N ASP A 244 12.24 3.19 8.10
CA ASP A 244 11.53 3.61 6.89
C ASP A 244 11.69 2.62 5.71
N ASP A 245 12.23 1.44 5.97
CA ASP A 245 12.46 0.34 5.05
C ASP A 245 11.62 -0.90 5.39
N GLY A 246 11.65 -1.89 4.51
CA GLY A 246 11.00 -3.17 4.67
C GLY A 246 9.52 -3.19 4.27
N GLY A 247 9.00 -4.41 4.15
CA GLY A 247 7.64 -4.68 3.74
C GLY A 247 7.16 -6.06 4.16
N PHE A 248 5.91 -6.36 3.82
CA PHE A 248 5.32 -7.69 3.91
C PHE A 248 4.62 -8.02 2.61
N ALA A 249 4.88 -9.20 2.08
CA ALA A 249 4.07 -9.76 1.01
C ALA A 249 2.66 -10.07 1.55
N TYR A 250 1.64 -9.95 0.70
CA TYR A 250 0.30 -10.39 1.03
C TYR A 250 -0.48 -10.81 -0.20
N THR A 251 -1.51 -11.62 0.01
CA THR A 251 -2.47 -12.00 -1.01
C THR A 251 -3.88 -11.57 -0.59
N LEU A 252 -4.77 -11.44 -1.57
CA LEU A 252 -6.19 -11.25 -1.34
C LEU A 252 -6.89 -12.58 -1.65
N GLU A 253 -7.33 -13.26 -0.62
CA GLU A 253 -8.03 -14.53 -0.72
C GLU A 253 -9.54 -14.28 -0.77
N GLN A 254 -10.20 -14.84 -1.78
CA GLN A 254 -11.66 -14.86 -1.84
C GLN A 254 -12.18 -15.95 -0.90
N CYS A 255 -13.11 -15.59 -0.04
CA CYS A 255 -13.69 -16.52 0.93
C CYS A 255 -15.14 -16.17 1.24
N GLU A 256 -15.86 -17.14 1.77
CA GLU A 256 -17.20 -16.97 2.29
C GLU A 256 -17.12 -16.54 3.75
N ALA A 257 -17.51 -15.30 4.05
CA ALA A 257 -17.51 -14.76 5.41
C ALA A 257 -18.63 -15.35 6.28
N LEU A 258 -19.80 -15.53 5.68
CA LEU A 258 -20.99 -16.18 6.24
C LEU A 258 -21.70 -16.90 5.08
N PRO A 259 -22.58 -17.90 5.33
CA PRO A 259 -23.30 -18.61 4.29
C PRO A 259 -23.93 -17.67 3.26
N GLY A 260 -23.50 -17.77 2.00
CA GLY A 260 -23.95 -16.94 0.89
C GLY A 260 -23.30 -15.56 0.79
N ILE A 261 -22.43 -15.16 1.70
CA ILE A 261 -21.76 -13.84 1.70
C ILE A 261 -20.29 -14.00 1.34
N TRP A 262 -19.97 -13.79 0.08
CA TRP A 262 -18.61 -13.86 -0.44
C TRP A 262 -17.89 -12.51 -0.32
N THR A 263 -16.65 -12.56 0.06
CA THR A 263 -15.80 -11.38 0.24
C THR A 263 -14.32 -11.73 0.04
N SER A 264 -13.42 -10.79 0.35
CA SER A 264 -11.99 -11.01 0.34
C SER A 264 -11.35 -10.65 1.68
N ARG A 265 -10.30 -11.38 2.04
CA ARG A 265 -9.44 -11.08 3.20
C ARG A 265 -7.99 -10.98 2.78
N THR A 266 -7.19 -10.26 3.56
CA THR A 266 -5.74 -10.25 3.42
C THR A 266 -5.15 -11.47 4.13
N VAL A 267 -4.28 -12.18 3.43
CA VAL A 267 -3.42 -13.21 4.01
C VAL A 267 -1.98 -12.73 3.91
N TRP A 268 -1.35 -12.55 5.06
CA TRP A 268 0.02 -12.09 5.15
C TRP A 268 0.98 -13.19 4.75
N GLY A 269 1.99 -12.81 3.99
CA GLY A 269 3.12 -13.65 3.58
C GLY A 269 4.40 -13.27 4.33
N GLU A 270 5.51 -13.51 3.69
CA GLU A 270 6.84 -13.27 4.21
C GLU A 270 7.17 -11.79 4.39
N SER A 271 8.13 -11.50 5.27
CA SER A 271 8.75 -10.18 5.35
C SER A 271 9.68 -9.96 4.16
N VAL A 272 9.65 -8.74 3.61
CA VAL A 272 10.48 -8.35 2.46
C VAL A 272 11.41 -7.23 2.90
N ALA A 273 12.72 -7.43 2.73
CA ALA A 273 13.73 -6.44 3.04
C ALA A 273 13.97 -5.50 1.84
N GLY A 274 14.33 -4.25 2.13
CA GLY A 274 14.68 -3.24 1.12
C GLY A 274 13.88 -1.95 1.30
N SER A 275 14.29 -0.88 0.62
CA SER A 275 13.55 0.37 0.63
C SER A 275 12.25 0.23 -0.18
N ALA A 276 11.22 1.04 0.13
CA ALA A 276 10.00 1.07 -0.67
C ALA A 276 10.27 1.38 -2.14
N ARG A 277 11.29 2.17 -2.42
CA ARG A 277 11.71 2.48 -3.79
C ARG A 277 12.18 1.22 -4.52
N ASP A 278 12.98 0.38 -3.87
CA ASP A 278 13.48 -0.85 -4.47
C ASP A 278 12.39 -1.91 -4.58
N LEU A 279 11.54 -2.01 -3.53
CA LEU A 279 10.44 -2.98 -3.46
C LEU A 279 9.31 -2.70 -4.44
N LEU A 280 9.07 -1.41 -4.79
CA LEU A 280 7.96 -0.95 -5.60
C LEU A 280 8.42 -0.39 -6.96
N ALA A 281 9.72 -0.49 -7.28
CA ALA A 281 10.21 -0.17 -8.60
C ALA A 281 9.58 -1.14 -9.60
N GLU A 282 8.79 -0.60 -10.53
CA GLU A 282 8.49 -1.34 -11.75
C GLU A 282 9.81 -1.56 -12.49
N PRO A 283 10.03 -2.72 -13.11
CA PRO A 283 11.16 -2.89 -14.00
C PRO A 283 11.13 -1.76 -15.03
N ASP A 284 12.03 -0.82 -14.93
CA ASP A 284 12.12 0.31 -15.85
C ASP A 284 12.84 -0.19 -17.10
N GLU A 285 12.06 -0.58 -18.11
CA GLU A 285 12.60 -1.09 -19.36
C GLU A 285 13.59 -0.11 -20.03
N SER A 286 13.49 1.18 -19.75
CA SER A 286 14.41 2.20 -20.27
C SER A 286 15.70 2.31 -19.45
N ARG A 287 15.65 2.13 -18.12
CA ARG A 287 16.85 2.15 -17.27
C ARG A 287 17.64 0.84 -17.33
N GLU A 288 16.98 -0.28 -17.61
CA GLU A 288 17.65 -1.56 -17.82
C GLU A 288 18.45 -1.61 -19.12
N ALA A 289 18.17 -0.75 -20.10
CA ALA A 289 18.95 -0.64 -21.32
C ALA A 289 20.33 0.02 -21.11
N GLU A 290 20.46 0.87 -20.10
CA GLU A 290 21.71 1.61 -19.79
C GLU A 290 22.45 1.06 -18.55
N GLY A 291 21.85 0.11 -17.81
CA GLY A 291 22.43 -0.47 -16.59
C GLY A 291 23.12 -1.82 -16.80
N PRO A 292 23.64 -2.46 -15.73
CA PRO A 292 24.29 -3.79 -15.78
C PRO A 292 23.45 -4.87 -16.45
N SER A 293 22.11 -4.77 -16.40
CA SER A 293 21.19 -5.71 -17.05
C SER A 293 21.10 -5.49 -18.57
N GLY A 294 21.22 -4.24 -19.03
CA GLY A 294 21.31 -3.90 -20.45
C GLY A 294 22.63 -4.39 -21.06
N ALA A 295 23.73 -4.14 -20.38
CA ALA A 295 25.05 -4.64 -20.78
C ALA A 295 25.10 -6.18 -20.78
N ALA A 296 24.47 -6.85 -19.81
CA ALA A 296 24.35 -8.30 -19.80
C ALA A 296 23.46 -8.83 -20.94
N ALA A 297 22.44 -8.09 -21.37
CA ALA A 297 21.62 -8.45 -22.51
C ALA A 297 22.38 -8.29 -23.85
N GLU A 298 23.20 -7.27 -23.97
CA GLU A 298 24.07 -7.06 -25.13
C GLU A 298 25.14 -8.14 -25.20
N PHE A 299 25.81 -8.43 -24.09
CA PHE A 299 26.72 -9.57 -23.96
C PHE A 299 26.06 -10.89 -24.42
N LEU A 300 24.83 -11.17 -23.99
CA LEU A 300 24.12 -12.39 -24.41
C LEU A 300 23.74 -12.39 -25.87
N ARG A 301 23.32 -11.23 -26.46
CA ARG A 301 23.03 -11.13 -27.89
C ARG A 301 24.28 -11.41 -28.72
N GLU A 302 25.39 -10.80 -28.41
CA GLU A 302 26.66 -11.00 -29.13
C GLU A 302 27.10 -12.47 -29.00
N ARG A 303 27.03 -13.04 -27.80
CA ARG A 303 27.48 -14.40 -27.55
C ARG A 303 26.60 -15.45 -28.24
N LEU A 304 25.28 -15.27 -28.22
CA LEU A 304 24.30 -16.17 -28.81
C LEU A 304 24.04 -15.92 -30.30
N ALA A 305 24.48 -14.77 -30.87
CA ALA A 305 24.49 -14.54 -32.33
C ALA A 305 25.42 -15.50 -33.06
N LEU A 306 26.45 -16.02 -32.37
CA LEU A 306 27.37 -17.02 -32.91
C LEU A 306 26.77 -18.45 -32.87
N GLY A 307 25.57 -18.62 -32.34
CA GLY A 307 24.87 -19.91 -32.26
C GLY A 307 24.60 -20.39 -30.86
N THR A 308 24.13 -21.62 -30.77
CA THR A 308 23.79 -22.27 -29.48
C THR A 308 25.04 -22.47 -28.59
N CYS A 309 24.95 -22.06 -27.32
CA CYS A 309 26.07 -22.11 -26.39
C CYS A 309 25.72 -22.86 -25.09
N PRO A 310 26.64 -23.68 -24.51
CA PRO A 310 26.43 -24.29 -23.19
C PRO A 310 26.26 -23.24 -22.10
N SER A 311 25.28 -23.42 -21.19
CA SER A 311 25.04 -22.49 -20.10
C SER A 311 26.23 -22.35 -19.15
N LYS A 312 27.04 -23.40 -19.01
CA LYS A 312 28.26 -23.37 -18.19
C LYS A 312 29.32 -22.43 -18.79
N THR A 313 29.45 -22.43 -20.12
CA THR A 313 30.36 -21.53 -20.84
C THR A 313 29.90 -20.07 -20.71
N ILE A 314 28.59 -19.81 -20.92
CA ILE A 314 28.01 -18.48 -20.75
C ILE A 314 28.23 -17.97 -19.33
N LYS A 315 28.10 -18.85 -18.33
CA LYS A 315 28.31 -18.48 -16.92
C LYS A 315 29.77 -18.08 -16.66
N GLY A 316 30.73 -18.84 -17.15
CA GLY A 316 32.15 -18.52 -16.99
C GLY A 316 32.52 -17.20 -17.67
N GLU A 317 32.13 -17.02 -18.94
CA GLU A 317 32.38 -15.79 -19.70
C GLU A 317 31.70 -14.55 -19.08
N ALA A 318 30.51 -14.73 -18.51
CA ALA A 318 29.79 -13.66 -17.80
C ALA A 318 30.48 -13.25 -16.48
N GLU A 319 31.00 -14.22 -15.73
CA GLU A 319 31.80 -13.98 -14.51
C GLU A 319 33.10 -13.24 -14.84
N GLU A 320 33.79 -13.63 -15.91
CA GLU A 320 34.99 -12.93 -16.42
C GLU A 320 34.69 -11.51 -16.90
N ALA A 321 33.51 -11.27 -17.50
CA ALA A 321 33.03 -9.95 -17.89
C ALA A 321 32.48 -9.10 -16.72
N GLY A 322 32.48 -9.63 -15.48
CA GLY A 322 32.04 -8.94 -14.29
C GLY A 322 30.53 -8.93 -14.05
N PHE A 323 29.76 -9.77 -14.75
CA PHE A 323 28.32 -9.87 -14.58
C PHE A 323 27.96 -10.91 -13.51
N ALA A 324 27.09 -10.52 -12.56
CA ALA A 324 26.48 -11.48 -11.65
C ALA A 324 25.57 -12.46 -12.45
N TRP A 325 25.67 -13.75 -12.16
CA TRP A 325 24.90 -14.77 -12.89
C TRP A 325 23.39 -14.52 -12.91
N ARG A 326 22.83 -14.01 -11.81
CA ARG A 326 21.40 -13.65 -11.70
C ARG A 326 21.01 -12.52 -12.67
N THR A 327 21.90 -11.55 -12.94
CA THR A 327 21.70 -10.50 -13.94
C THR A 327 21.67 -11.07 -15.35
N VAL A 328 22.53 -12.03 -15.63
CA VAL A 328 22.58 -12.73 -16.94
C VAL A 328 21.33 -13.58 -17.16
N GLN A 329 20.83 -14.26 -16.12
CA GLN A 329 19.57 -15.01 -16.21
C GLN A 329 18.37 -14.13 -16.53
N ARG A 330 18.24 -12.98 -15.85
CA ARG A 330 17.20 -11.97 -16.13
C ARG A 330 17.28 -11.42 -17.57
N ALA A 331 18.49 -11.14 -18.03
CA ALA A 331 18.71 -10.70 -19.38
C ALA A 331 18.34 -11.80 -20.41
N ALA A 332 18.61 -13.07 -20.12
CA ALA A 332 18.23 -14.19 -20.96
C ALA A 332 16.71 -14.38 -21.05
N ASP A 333 16.00 -14.21 -19.93
CA ASP A 333 14.53 -14.32 -19.89
C ASP A 333 13.88 -13.18 -20.73
N ARG A 334 14.39 -11.97 -20.59
CA ARG A 334 13.96 -10.81 -21.40
C ARG A 334 14.19 -10.99 -22.89
N LEU A 335 15.32 -11.59 -23.28
CA LEU A 335 15.65 -11.88 -24.67
C LEU A 335 14.89 -13.10 -25.24
N GLY A 336 14.07 -13.78 -24.44
CA GLY A 336 13.37 -14.98 -24.83
C GLY A 336 14.31 -16.15 -25.15
N VAL A 337 15.50 -16.21 -24.50
CA VAL A 337 16.51 -17.25 -24.73
C VAL A 337 15.92 -18.62 -24.50
N MET A 338 15.95 -19.44 -25.55
CA MET A 338 15.51 -20.83 -25.48
C MET A 338 16.56 -21.67 -24.77
N ARG A 339 16.13 -22.45 -23.77
CA ARG A 339 16.97 -23.33 -22.96
C ARG A 339 16.60 -24.77 -23.26
N LYS A 340 17.54 -25.56 -23.84
CA LYS A 340 17.34 -26.97 -24.14
C LYS A 340 18.40 -27.84 -23.45
N LYS A 341 17.97 -28.98 -22.91
CA LYS A 341 18.88 -29.97 -22.31
C LYS A 341 19.40 -30.92 -23.39
N SER A 342 20.70 -31.15 -23.41
CA SER A 342 21.33 -32.08 -24.35
C SER A 342 21.25 -33.51 -23.77
N GLY A 343 20.13 -34.22 -24.01
CA GLY A 343 19.93 -35.59 -23.56
C GLY A 343 19.71 -35.77 -22.05
N MET A 344 19.59 -37.03 -21.56
CA MET A 344 19.28 -37.31 -20.17
C MET A 344 20.43 -36.97 -19.17
N THR A 345 21.68 -37.01 -19.62
CA THR A 345 22.88 -36.72 -18.81
C THR A 345 23.63 -35.46 -19.23
N GLY A 346 23.16 -34.76 -20.28
CA GLY A 346 23.82 -33.57 -20.85
C GLY A 346 23.51 -32.27 -20.14
N GLY A 347 24.34 -31.23 -20.38
CA GLY A 347 24.16 -29.88 -19.86
C GLY A 347 23.06 -29.10 -20.59
N TRP A 348 22.75 -27.91 -20.07
CA TRP A 348 21.81 -26.95 -20.68
C TRP A 348 22.51 -26.12 -21.76
N TYR A 349 21.82 -25.92 -22.87
CA TYR A 349 22.25 -25.08 -23.98
C TYR A 349 21.26 -23.94 -24.19
N TRP A 350 21.78 -22.76 -24.48
CA TRP A 350 21.05 -21.54 -24.68
C TRP A 350 21.15 -21.08 -26.14
N SER A 351 20.04 -20.59 -26.73
CA SER A 351 19.99 -20.01 -28.07
C SER A 351 18.99 -18.86 -28.12
N LEU A 352 19.20 -17.88 -28.98
CA LEU A 352 18.21 -16.87 -29.28
C LEU A 352 16.98 -17.50 -29.99
N PRO A 353 15.76 -16.94 -29.80
CA PRO A 353 14.61 -17.35 -30.56
C PRO A 353 14.85 -17.01 -32.06
N THR A 354 14.63 -17.99 -32.93
CA THR A 354 14.69 -17.77 -34.39
C THR A 354 13.45 -16.95 -34.76
N LEU A 355 13.62 -15.71 -35.25
CA LEU A 355 12.53 -14.96 -35.86
C LEU A 355 12.01 -15.78 -37.05
N LYS A 356 10.84 -16.39 -36.94
CA LYS A 356 10.09 -16.85 -38.10
C LYS A 356 9.77 -15.62 -38.94
N ALA A 357 10.37 -15.50 -40.13
CA ALA A 357 9.89 -14.58 -41.12
C ALA A 357 8.38 -14.85 -41.35
N PRO A 358 7.54 -13.82 -41.50
CA PRO A 358 6.13 -14.03 -41.81
C PRO A 358 6.05 -14.91 -43.05
N GLY A 359 5.45 -16.11 -42.91
CA GLY A 359 5.35 -17.11 -43.94
C GLY A 359 4.50 -16.58 -45.09
N PHE A 360 5.14 -16.35 -46.23
CA PHE A 360 4.46 -16.30 -47.51
C PHE A 360 4.00 -17.73 -47.80
N SER A 361 2.71 -17.97 -47.81
CA SER A 361 2.11 -19.23 -48.26
C SER A 361 2.12 -19.22 -49.82
N PRO A 362 2.56 -20.27 -50.51
CA PRO A 362 2.60 -20.31 -51.97
C PRO A 362 1.23 -20.48 -52.64
N GLU A 363 0.13 -20.42 -51.89
CA GLU A 363 -1.20 -20.69 -52.44
C GLU A 363 -2.02 -19.46 -52.92
N ASP A 364 -1.50 -18.23 -52.77
CA ASP A 364 -2.21 -17.02 -53.20
C ASP A 364 -1.72 -16.41 -54.57
N ALA A 365 -1.06 -17.21 -55.41
CA ALA A 365 -0.64 -16.80 -56.75
C ALA A 365 -1.45 -17.48 -57.85
N THR A 366 -2.77 -17.24 -57.88
CA THR A 366 -3.57 -17.44 -59.09
C THR A 366 -4.08 -16.06 -59.55
N PHE A 367 -3.25 -15.43 -60.37
CA PHE A 367 -3.63 -14.28 -61.17
C PHE A 367 -4.25 -14.81 -62.47
N THR A 368 -5.56 -14.72 -62.65
CA THR A 368 -6.28 -14.87 -63.89
C THR A 368 -6.46 -13.50 -64.53
N PRO A 369 -5.97 -13.29 -65.77
CA PRO A 369 -6.30 -12.08 -66.52
C PRO A 369 -7.57 -12.31 -67.34
N GLU A 370 -8.65 -11.64 -66.98
CA GLU A 370 -9.83 -11.52 -67.87
C GLU A 370 -10.14 -10.05 -68.13
N GLY A 371 -10.29 -9.75 -69.41
CA GLY A 371 -11.22 -8.78 -69.95
C GLY A 371 -10.62 -7.48 -70.48
N ALA A 372 -9.97 -7.52 -71.68
CA ALA A 372 -9.99 -6.37 -72.55
C ALA A 372 -11.22 -6.45 -73.47
N GLU A 373 -12.18 -5.55 -73.24
CA GLU A 373 -13.15 -5.23 -74.32
C GLU A 373 -13.59 -3.76 -74.23
N ASP A 374 -13.19 -3.07 -75.23
CA ASP A 374 -13.85 -2.10 -76.09
C ASP A 374 -14.49 -0.84 -75.49
N ALA A 375 -13.79 0.25 -75.85
CA ALA A 375 -14.35 1.58 -75.80
C ALA A 375 -14.90 1.91 -77.22
N THR A 376 -16.19 2.22 -77.34
CA THR A 376 -16.69 3.13 -78.35
C THR A 376 -17.92 3.87 -77.84
N PHE A 377 -17.85 5.20 -78.08
CA PHE A 377 -18.77 6.35 -77.96
C PHE A 377 -18.74 7.11 -76.64
#